data_f555ff239a48266e6484ed8dffa095b9
#
_entry.id   f555ff239a48266e6484ed8dffa095b9
#
_cell.length_a   1.000
_cell.length_b   1.000
_cell.length_c   1.000
_cell.angle_alpha   90.00
_cell.angle_beta   90.00
_cell.angle_gamma   90.00
#
_symmetry.space_group_name_H-M   'P 1'
#
loop_
_entity.id
_entity.type
_entity.pdbx_description
1 polymer ?
#
loop_
_entity_poly.entity_id
_entity_poly.type
_entity_poly.pdbx_seq_one_letter_code
_entity_poly.pdbx_strand_id
1 'polypeptide(L)'
;MTISKFLSIAAIIFSLTILGAEAKPPAGSSDVSSHVNKGVELAQQHKYDEAIKEFSAAIEANPKSAKAYLNRGTAKRALQKYDEAMADFAKAIEIAPKDEMGYLERGQTFVMQKQYTEALADLGKAAELKPDDTIAIRLRGFAEIGLGDWDKAAADFTAVLQKDPNDAQAYERRGFVYRSQKKYNEAIADYDKSLEIKPDPDVYAKRGYTYVTYLQNYEKGIADYQQTLRINPNDYDTQQRLQYAQSALAAKNAPAGAPTPAPTPEPGLFTPLNIGIALVVLLVLIGVIFVVTRRRGGGEDEAQSSGRIR
;
A
#
# COMPACT_ATOMS: atom_id res chain seq x y z
N MET A 1 -5.50 9.80 -4.75
CA MET A 1 -4.12 9.48 -4.34
C MET A 1 -3.87 8.05 -4.77
N THR A 2 -3.16 7.86 -5.85
CA THR A 2 -3.01 6.57 -6.52
C THR A 2 -2.06 5.66 -5.76
N ILE A 3 -2.43 4.41 -5.62
CA ILE A 3 -1.74 3.27 -5.01
C ILE A 3 -0.29 3.07 -5.52
N SER A 4 0.09 3.72 -6.62
CA SER A 4 1.41 3.66 -7.25
C SER A 4 2.57 4.13 -6.36
N LYS A 5 2.34 5.00 -5.37
CA LYS A 5 3.39 5.44 -4.43
C LYS A 5 3.65 4.47 -3.28
N PHE A 6 2.81 3.44 -3.11
CA PHE A 6 3.04 2.41 -2.09
C PHE A 6 4.09 1.36 -2.47
N LEU A 7 4.40 1.22 -3.76
CA LEU A 7 5.38 0.25 -4.25
C LEU A 7 6.84 0.63 -3.96
N SER A 8 7.13 1.90 -3.68
CA SER A 8 8.49 2.34 -3.32
C SER A 8 8.91 2.01 -1.89
N ILE A 9 7.98 1.57 -1.02
CA ILE A 9 8.26 1.27 0.39
C ILE A 9 8.70 -0.19 0.59
N ALA A 10 8.45 -1.06 -0.39
CA ALA A 10 8.86 -2.48 -0.33
C ALA A 10 10.37 -2.71 -0.53
N ALA A 11 11.14 -1.65 -0.80
CA ALA A 11 12.58 -1.76 -1.07
C ALA A 11 13.47 -1.61 0.18
N ILE A 12 12.90 -1.44 1.37
CA ILE A 12 13.70 -1.23 2.59
C ILE A 12 13.41 -2.33 3.58
N ILE A 13 14.44 -2.99 3.97
CA ILE A 13 14.67 -3.96 5.05
C ILE A 13 14.75 -5.42 4.57
N PHE A 14 15.88 -5.71 3.96
CA PHE A 14 16.47 -7.04 4.01
C PHE A 14 17.65 -6.97 5.01
N SER A 15 17.34 -7.00 6.30
CA SER A 15 18.38 -7.24 7.31
C SER A 15 18.55 -8.73 7.51
N LEU A 16 19.60 -9.25 6.92
CA LEU A 16 20.07 -10.62 7.06
C LEU A 16 20.69 -10.78 8.47
N THR A 17 19.98 -11.37 9.41
CA THR A 17 20.60 -11.87 10.66
C THR A 17 21.17 -13.26 10.41
N ILE A 18 22.49 -13.31 10.32
CA ILE A 18 23.24 -14.56 10.37
C ILE A 18 23.36 -14.95 11.85
N LEU A 19 22.71 -16.02 12.27
CA LEU A 19 23.03 -16.70 13.52
C LEU A 19 23.74 -18.00 13.19
N GLY A 20 25.02 -18.06 13.51
CA GLY A 20 25.82 -19.25 13.36
C GLY A 20 25.61 -20.24 14.50
N ALA A 21 25.44 -21.51 14.16
CA ALA A 21 25.87 -22.66 14.95
C ALA A 21 26.15 -23.79 13.95
N GLU A 22 27.43 -24.11 13.78
CA GLU A 22 27.89 -25.17 12.88
C GLU A 22 27.61 -26.56 13.49
N ALA A 23 26.53 -27.20 13.06
CA ALA A 23 26.45 -28.65 13.03
C ALA A 23 26.74 -29.10 11.60
N LYS A 24 27.69 -30.04 11.42
CA LYS A 24 28.05 -30.57 10.09
C LYS A 24 26.78 -31.13 9.41
N PRO A 25 26.39 -30.58 8.28
CA PRO A 25 25.12 -30.93 7.65
C PRO A 25 25.17 -32.36 7.06
N PRO A 26 24.04 -33.10 7.02
CA PRO A 26 23.95 -34.38 6.32
C PRO A 26 24.27 -34.20 4.83
N ALA A 27 24.79 -35.26 4.18
CA ALA A 27 25.12 -35.24 2.77
C ALA A 27 23.88 -34.84 1.96
N GLY A 28 23.93 -33.68 1.27
CA GLY A 28 22.80 -33.04 0.59
C GLY A 28 22.43 -31.65 1.16
N SER A 29 22.82 -31.32 2.39
CA SER A 29 22.49 -30.00 2.97
C SER A 29 23.42 -28.89 2.47
N SER A 30 24.64 -29.22 2.02
CA SER A 30 25.54 -28.27 1.37
C SER A 30 24.96 -27.76 0.05
N ASP A 31 24.33 -28.64 -0.73
CA ASP A 31 23.72 -28.29 -2.02
C ASP A 31 22.49 -27.40 -1.83
N VAL A 32 21.63 -27.72 -0.86
CA VAL A 32 20.46 -26.91 -0.52
C VAL A 32 20.88 -25.51 -0.10
N SER A 33 21.86 -25.41 0.81
CA SER A 33 22.35 -24.11 1.28
C SER A 33 23.03 -23.30 0.17
N SER A 34 23.79 -23.97 -0.70
CA SER A 34 24.44 -23.36 -1.86
C SER A 34 23.41 -22.74 -2.81
N HIS A 35 22.40 -23.51 -3.22
CA HIS A 35 21.31 -23.01 -4.06
C HIS A 35 20.50 -21.90 -3.41
N VAL A 36 20.16 -22.01 -2.12
CA VAL A 36 19.45 -20.95 -1.40
C VAL A 36 20.28 -19.66 -1.38
N ASN A 37 21.58 -19.73 -1.05
CA ASN A 37 22.43 -18.56 -0.99
C ASN A 37 22.58 -17.90 -2.36
N LYS A 38 22.82 -18.69 -3.40
CA LYS A 38 22.91 -18.19 -4.78
C LYS A 38 21.58 -17.57 -5.25
N GLY A 39 20.45 -18.18 -4.90
CA GLY A 39 19.13 -17.64 -5.19
C GLY A 39 18.91 -16.29 -4.50
N VAL A 40 19.35 -16.13 -3.24
CA VAL A 40 19.28 -14.86 -2.49
C VAL A 40 20.15 -13.79 -3.15
N GLU A 41 21.38 -14.11 -3.54
CA GLU A 41 22.26 -13.18 -4.26
C GLU A 41 21.64 -12.71 -5.58
N LEU A 42 21.03 -13.61 -6.34
CA LEU A 42 20.34 -13.28 -7.60
C LEU A 42 19.11 -12.39 -7.34
N ALA A 43 18.34 -12.69 -6.29
CA ALA A 43 17.20 -11.88 -5.90
C ALA A 43 17.61 -10.44 -5.47
N GLN A 44 18.74 -10.30 -4.77
CA GLN A 44 19.33 -8.99 -4.43
C GLN A 44 19.77 -8.20 -5.68
N GLN A 45 20.16 -8.90 -6.74
CA GLN A 45 20.45 -8.32 -8.05
C GLN A 45 19.19 -8.10 -8.91
N HIS A 46 17.97 -8.28 -8.34
CA HIS A 46 16.68 -8.23 -9.05
C HIS A 46 16.51 -9.25 -10.18
N LYS A 47 17.35 -10.30 -10.23
CA LYS A 47 17.26 -11.41 -11.19
C LYS A 47 16.33 -12.51 -10.68
N TYR A 48 15.04 -12.15 -10.53
CA TYR A 48 14.06 -12.99 -9.84
C TYR A 48 13.79 -14.33 -10.55
N ASP A 49 13.75 -14.37 -11.88
CA ASP A 49 13.53 -15.64 -12.61
C ASP A 49 14.72 -16.62 -12.45
N GLU A 50 15.95 -16.10 -12.36
CA GLU A 50 17.12 -16.91 -12.07
C GLU A 50 17.13 -17.38 -10.61
N ALA A 51 16.75 -16.49 -9.68
CA ALA A 51 16.62 -16.83 -8.26
C ALA A 51 15.57 -17.95 -8.05
N ILE A 52 14.44 -17.90 -8.74
CA ILE A 52 13.39 -18.94 -8.70
C ILE A 52 13.94 -20.30 -9.15
N LYS A 53 14.82 -20.36 -10.15
CA LYS A 53 15.47 -21.60 -10.59
C LYS A 53 16.35 -22.19 -9.49
N GLU A 54 17.17 -21.35 -8.84
CA GLU A 54 18.04 -21.79 -7.75
C GLU A 54 17.22 -22.25 -6.52
N PHE A 55 16.19 -21.52 -6.14
CA PHE A 55 15.31 -21.95 -5.05
C PHE A 55 14.56 -23.25 -5.40
N SER A 56 14.21 -23.45 -6.68
CA SER A 56 13.59 -24.70 -7.13
C SER A 56 14.56 -25.88 -7.04
N ALA A 57 15.83 -25.68 -7.42
CA ALA A 57 16.87 -26.70 -7.23
C ALA A 57 17.10 -27.03 -5.74
N ALA A 58 17.04 -26.01 -4.86
CA ALA A 58 17.09 -26.22 -3.40
C ALA A 58 15.90 -27.07 -2.90
N ILE A 59 14.69 -26.86 -3.45
CA ILE A 59 13.48 -27.62 -3.10
C ILE A 59 13.57 -29.07 -3.65
N GLU A 60 14.10 -29.26 -4.85
CA GLU A 60 14.34 -30.58 -5.41
C GLU A 60 15.34 -31.38 -4.55
N ALA A 61 16.42 -30.72 -4.10
CA ALA A 61 17.40 -31.34 -3.20
C ALA A 61 16.83 -31.61 -1.79
N ASN A 62 15.94 -30.74 -1.28
CA ASN A 62 15.25 -30.95 -0.02
C ASN A 62 13.82 -30.40 -0.05
N PRO A 63 12.81 -31.24 -0.33
CA PRO A 63 11.39 -30.83 -0.32
C PRO A 63 10.83 -30.37 1.02
N LYS A 64 11.61 -30.48 2.11
CA LYS A 64 11.25 -30.00 3.46
C LYS A 64 11.98 -28.70 3.82
N SER A 65 12.57 -27.99 2.89
CA SER A 65 13.22 -26.71 3.12
C SER A 65 12.20 -25.56 3.12
N ALA A 66 11.62 -25.25 4.29
CA ALA A 66 10.71 -24.11 4.43
C ALA A 66 11.33 -22.81 3.90
N LYS A 67 12.64 -22.59 4.17
CA LYS A 67 13.39 -21.41 3.71
C LYS A 67 13.44 -21.29 2.19
N ALA A 68 13.58 -22.42 1.47
CA ALA A 68 13.61 -22.38 0.00
C ALA A 68 12.24 -22.02 -0.58
N TYR A 69 11.16 -22.59 -0.03
CA TYR A 69 9.80 -22.19 -0.41
C TYR A 69 9.53 -20.71 -0.11
N LEU A 70 9.88 -20.24 1.09
CA LEU A 70 9.71 -18.84 1.48
C LEU A 70 10.40 -17.89 0.51
N ASN A 71 11.68 -18.13 0.21
CA ASN A 71 12.45 -17.27 -0.68
C ASN A 71 11.93 -17.35 -2.13
N ARG A 72 11.51 -18.54 -2.61
CA ARG A 72 10.90 -18.67 -3.94
C ARG A 72 9.57 -17.92 -4.03
N GLY A 73 8.74 -18.02 -3.01
CA GLY A 73 7.49 -17.26 -2.91
C GLY A 73 7.74 -15.76 -2.94
N THR A 74 8.75 -15.27 -2.20
CA THR A 74 9.12 -13.85 -2.18
C THR A 74 9.61 -13.39 -3.57
N ALA A 75 10.42 -14.18 -4.26
CA ALA A 75 10.85 -13.89 -5.64
C ALA A 75 9.68 -13.87 -6.63
N LYS A 76 8.75 -14.83 -6.51
CA LYS A 76 7.53 -14.86 -7.32
C LYS A 76 6.62 -13.66 -7.04
N ARG A 77 6.46 -13.25 -5.78
CA ARG A 77 5.72 -12.04 -5.42
C ARG A 77 6.34 -10.79 -6.05
N ALA A 78 7.67 -10.69 -6.09
CA ALA A 78 8.36 -9.58 -6.75
C ALA A 78 8.05 -9.51 -8.26
N LEU A 79 7.81 -10.64 -8.90
CA LEU A 79 7.32 -10.76 -10.29
C LEU A 79 5.79 -10.66 -10.41
N GLN A 80 5.07 -10.33 -9.33
CA GLN A 80 3.61 -10.25 -9.27
C GLN A 80 2.88 -11.59 -9.57
N LYS A 81 3.59 -12.72 -9.46
CA LYS A 81 3.02 -14.07 -9.57
C LYS A 81 2.41 -14.48 -8.23
N TYR A 82 1.35 -13.77 -7.83
CA TYR A 82 0.82 -13.83 -6.46
C TYR A 82 0.31 -15.23 -6.09
N ASP A 83 -0.47 -15.89 -6.94
CA ASP A 83 -1.04 -17.21 -6.65
C ASP A 83 0.06 -18.26 -6.43
N GLU A 84 1.12 -18.21 -7.25
CA GLU A 84 2.26 -19.09 -7.09
C GLU A 84 3.07 -18.79 -5.82
N ALA A 85 3.19 -17.51 -5.45
CA ALA A 85 3.83 -17.09 -4.20
C ALA A 85 3.04 -17.58 -2.99
N MET A 86 1.71 -17.45 -3.02
CA MET A 86 0.81 -17.92 -1.96
C MET A 86 0.93 -19.43 -1.73
N ALA A 87 1.03 -20.21 -2.82
CA ALA A 87 1.24 -21.66 -2.73
C ALA A 87 2.59 -22.00 -2.05
N ASP A 88 3.65 -21.26 -2.38
CA ASP A 88 4.97 -21.45 -1.77
C ASP A 88 4.95 -21.03 -0.27
N PHE A 89 4.31 -19.93 0.10
CA PHE A 89 4.17 -19.53 1.50
C PHE A 89 3.32 -20.53 2.30
N ALA A 90 2.24 -21.05 1.73
CA ALA A 90 1.44 -22.10 2.36
C ALA A 90 2.28 -23.35 2.63
N LYS A 91 3.17 -23.72 1.69
CA LYS A 91 4.07 -24.86 1.88
C LYS A 91 5.14 -24.59 2.93
N ALA A 92 5.68 -23.38 2.99
CA ALA A 92 6.60 -22.97 4.05
C ALA A 92 5.94 -23.09 5.45
N ILE A 93 4.69 -22.61 5.58
CA ILE A 93 3.90 -22.73 6.83
C ILE A 93 3.63 -24.20 7.20
N GLU A 94 3.26 -25.04 6.24
CA GLU A 94 3.04 -26.47 6.48
C GLU A 94 4.29 -27.14 7.04
N ILE A 95 5.46 -26.80 6.52
CA ILE A 95 6.74 -27.38 6.95
C ILE A 95 7.20 -26.81 8.30
N ALA A 96 7.05 -25.52 8.51
CA ALA A 96 7.51 -24.79 9.69
C ALA A 96 6.39 -23.93 10.33
N PRO A 97 5.36 -24.54 10.96
CA PRO A 97 4.18 -23.81 11.46
C PRO A 97 4.47 -22.92 12.69
N LYS A 98 5.67 -22.99 13.25
CA LYS A 98 6.12 -22.14 14.36
C LYS A 98 7.05 -21.01 13.90
N ASP A 99 7.37 -20.94 12.63
CA ASP A 99 8.13 -19.85 12.01
C ASP A 99 7.16 -18.75 11.58
N GLU A 100 7.35 -17.53 12.08
CA GLU A 100 6.48 -16.39 11.79
C GLU A 100 6.57 -15.94 10.33
N MET A 101 7.71 -16.21 9.66
CA MET A 101 8.01 -15.64 8.34
C MET A 101 7.03 -16.10 7.27
N GLY A 102 6.59 -17.35 7.30
CA GLY A 102 5.60 -17.86 6.35
C GLY A 102 4.27 -17.11 6.43
N TYR A 103 3.80 -16.89 7.63
CA TYR A 103 2.57 -16.11 7.89
C TYR A 103 2.76 -14.64 7.54
N LEU A 104 3.90 -14.04 7.93
CA LEU A 104 4.21 -12.65 7.63
C LEU A 104 4.19 -12.37 6.12
N GLU A 105 4.90 -13.18 5.34
CA GLU A 105 5.03 -13.00 3.89
C GLU A 105 3.70 -13.25 3.17
N ARG A 106 2.90 -14.23 3.61
CA ARG A 106 1.57 -14.49 3.06
C ARG A 106 0.60 -13.38 3.43
N GLY A 107 0.59 -12.94 4.69
CA GLY A 107 -0.22 -11.83 5.18
C GLY A 107 0.10 -10.52 4.46
N GLN A 108 1.38 -10.21 4.25
CA GLN A 108 1.81 -9.05 3.45
C GLN A 108 1.30 -9.15 2.00
N THR A 109 1.33 -10.34 1.41
CA THR A 109 0.83 -10.55 0.05
C THR A 109 -0.68 -10.32 -0.01
N PHE A 110 -1.44 -10.79 0.98
CA PHE A 110 -2.87 -10.48 1.11
C PHE A 110 -3.14 -8.97 1.21
N VAL A 111 -2.34 -8.23 2.01
CA VAL A 111 -2.46 -6.76 2.09
C VAL A 111 -2.25 -6.11 0.72
N MET A 112 -1.23 -6.55 -0.04
CA MET A 112 -0.96 -6.06 -1.40
C MET A 112 -2.13 -6.31 -2.36
N GLN A 113 -2.81 -7.44 -2.22
CA GLN A 113 -4.00 -7.81 -2.98
C GLN A 113 -5.30 -7.21 -2.41
N LYS A 114 -5.25 -6.42 -1.33
CA LYS A 114 -6.38 -5.85 -0.59
C LYS A 114 -7.33 -6.91 0.01
N GLN A 115 -6.83 -8.12 0.22
CA GLN A 115 -7.54 -9.21 0.91
C GLN A 115 -7.29 -9.06 2.42
N TYR A 116 -7.88 -8.00 2.99
CA TYR A 116 -7.53 -7.58 4.35
C TYR A 116 -7.98 -8.56 5.43
N THR A 117 -9.13 -9.22 5.22
CA THR A 117 -9.64 -10.22 6.17
C THR A 117 -8.68 -11.40 6.31
N GLU A 118 -8.20 -11.93 5.19
CA GLU A 118 -7.22 -13.02 5.13
C GLU A 118 -5.87 -12.57 5.70
N ALA A 119 -5.48 -11.33 5.42
CA ALA A 119 -4.26 -10.74 5.96
C ALA A 119 -4.28 -10.70 7.49
N LEU A 120 -5.40 -10.35 8.12
CA LEU A 120 -5.50 -10.26 9.58
C LEU A 120 -5.23 -11.59 10.28
N ALA A 121 -5.69 -12.71 9.71
CA ALA A 121 -5.47 -14.04 10.28
C ALA A 121 -3.97 -14.38 10.31
N ASP A 122 -3.28 -14.17 9.19
CA ASP A 122 -1.87 -14.47 9.06
C ASP A 122 -0.98 -13.50 9.87
N LEU A 123 -1.23 -12.20 9.74
CA LEU A 123 -0.46 -11.19 10.47
C LEU A 123 -0.68 -11.27 11.98
N GLY A 124 -1.89 -11.63 12.41
CA GLY A 124 -2.17 -11.95 13.80
C GLY A 124 -1.32 -13.13 14.30
N LYS A 125 -1.23 -14.20 13.48
CA LYS A 125 -0.40 -15.36 13.83
C LYS A 125 1.09 -15.05 13.83
N ALA A 126 1.58 -14.26 12.88
CA ALA A 126 2.96 -13.80 12.85
C ALA A 126 3.31 -12.96 14.09
N ALA A 127 2.44 -12.02 14.48
CA ALA A 127 2.62 -11.20 15.68
C ALA A 127 2.57 -12.01 16.99
N GLU A 128 1.75 -13.09 17.05
CA GLU A 128 1.71 -14.02 18.18
C GLU A 128 3.03 -14.80 18.29
N LEU A 129 3.55 -15.28 17.16
CA LEU A 129 4.79 -16.08 17.15
C LEU A 129 6.03 -15.23 17.46
N LYS A 130 6.02 -13.94 17.09
CA LYS A 130 7.14 -13.02 17.32
C LYS A 130 6.62 -11.65 17.79
N PRO A 131 6.26 -11.53 19.08
CA PRO A 131 5.64 -10.31 19.61
C PRO A 131 6.56 -9.08 19.61
N ASP A 132 7.87 -9.28 19.54
CA ASP A 132 8.85 -8.20 19.51
C ASP A 132 9.11 -7.62 18.13
N ASP A 133 8.70 -8.32 17.08
CA ASP A 133 8.77 -7.80 15.71
C ASP A 133 7.55 -6.94 15.41
N THR A 134 7.80 -5.65 15.16
CA THR A 134 6.73 -4.69 14.88
C THR A 134 6.20 -4.77 13.44
N ILE A 135 6.85 -5.53 12.55
CA ILE A 135 6.48 -5.59 11.12
C ILE A 135 5.09 -6.19 10.96
N ALA A 136 4.83 -7.34 11.61
CA ALA A 136 3.53 -8.01 11.55
C ALA A 136 2.42 -7.12 12.14
N ILE A 137 2.67 -6.48 13.29
CA ILE A 137 1.73 -5.57 13.95
C ILE A 137 1.41 -4.38 13.04
N ARG A 138 2.43 -3.78 12.45
CA ARG A 138 2.28 -2.65 11.50
C ARG A 138 1.46 -3.04 10.29
N LEU A 139 1.74 -4.17 9.66
CA LEU A 139 0.99 -4.66 8.50
C LEU A 139 -0.45 -5.01 8.88
N ARG A 140 -0.69 -5.52 10.10
CA ARG A 140 -2.03 -5.77 10.63
C ARG A 140 -2.80 -4.46 10.78
N GLY A 141 -2.20 -3.43 11.35
CA GLY A 141 -2.78 -2.09 11.41
C GLY A 141 -3.13 -1.51 10.02
N PHE A 142 -2.31 -1.78 8.99
CA PHE A 142 -2.67 -1.43 7.60
C PHE A 142 -3.89 -2.20 7.08
N ALA A 143 -4.00 -3.49 7.39
CA ALA A 143 -5.16 -4.28 6.98
C ALA A 143 -6.42 -3.78 7.69
N GLU A 144 -6.32 -3.43 8.98
CA GLU A 144 -7.43 -2.85 9.77
C GLU A 144 -7.87 -1.47 9.23
N ILE A 145 -6.93 -0.61 8.79
CA ILE A 145 -7.26 0.61 8.05
C ILE A 145 -8.07 0.29 6.79
N GLY A 146 -7.67 -0.75 6.06
CA GLY A 146 -8.33 -1.17 4.84
C GLY A 146 -9.78 -1.66 5.06
N LEU A 147 -10.06 -2.21 6.25
CA LEU A 147 -11.39 -2.64 6.68
C LEU A 147 -12.20 -1.53 7.38
N GLY A 148 -11.57 -0.41 7.73
CA GLY A 148 -12.19 0.65 8.51
C GLY A 148 -12.25 0.37 10.03
N ASP A 149 -11.50 -0.63 10.51
CA ASP A 149 -11.40 -0.98 11.93
C ASP A 149 -10.45 -0.02 12.66
N TRP A 150 -10.85 1.26 12.73
CA TRP A 150 -10.01 2.36 13.20
C TRP A 150 -9.46 2.17 14.62
N ASP A 151 -10.26 1.59 15.53
CA ASP A 151 -9.84 1.39 16.93
C ASP A 151 -8.72 0.36 17.03
N LYS A 152 -8.82 -0.74 16.30
CA LYS A 152 -7.77 -1.77 16.25
C LYS A 152 -6.51 -1.23 15.58
N ALA A 153 -6.65 -0.54 14.45
CA ALA A 153 -5.52 0.09 13.78
C ALA A 153 -4.77 1.07 14.70
N ALA A 154 -5.50 1.91 15.46
CA ALA A 154 -4.88 2.81 16.44
C ALA A 154 -4.14 2.06 17.54
N ALA A 155 -4.69 0.95 18.03
CA ALA A 155 -4.05 0.10 19.03
C ALA A 155 -2.77 -0.52 18.49
N ASP A 156 -2.78 -1.04 17.25
CA ASP A 156 -1.61 -1.65 16.62
C ASP A 156 -0.47 -0.64 16.41
N PHE A 157 -0.76 0.55 15.85
CA PHE A 157 0.27 1.58 15.73
C PHE A 157 0.74 2.10 17.09
N THR A 158 -0.10 2.09 18.11
CA THR A 158 0.33 2.40 19.49
C THR A 158 1.29 1.32 20.02
N ALA A 159 1.03 0.04 19.78
CA ALA A 159 1.93 -1.03 20.14
C ALA A 159 3.29 -0.94 19.40
N VAL A 160 3.29 -0.54 18.11
CA VAL A 160 4.53 -0.24 17.38
C VAL A 160 5.30 0.89 18.06
N LEU A 161 4.63 2.00 18.41
CA LEU A 161 5.26 3.19 19.03
C LEU A 161 5.74 2.95 20.47
N GLN A 162 5.16 2.00 21.19
CA GLN A 162 5.68 1.56 22.50
C GLN A 162 7.03 0.87 22.37
N LYS A 163 7.27 0.16 21.27
CA LYS A 163 8.54 -0.54 20.98
C LYS A 163 9.56 0.37 20.30
N ASP A 164 9.12 1.19 19.37
CA ASP A 164 9.94 2.19 18.68
C ASP A 164 9.28 3.59 18.75
N PRO A 165 9.61 4.38 19.77
CA PRO A 165 9.11 5.74 19.92
C PRO A 165 9.60 6.73 18.84
N ASN A 166 10.54 6.33 17.99
CA ASN A 166 11.09 7.16 16.91
C ASN A 166 10.59 6.72 15.52
N ASP A 167 9.55 5.91 15.45
CA ASP A 167 8.94 5.50 14.19
C ASP A 167 8.03 6.60 13.63
N ALA A 168 8.58 7.47 12.79
CA ALA A 168 7.84 8.55 12.13
C ALA A 168 6.65 8.02 11.31
N GLN A 169 6.79 6.85 10.69
CA GLN A 169 5.71 6.28 9.88
C GLN A 169 4.56 5.77 10.74
N ALA A 170 4.83 5.17 11.90
CA ALA A 170 3.80 4.72 12.81
C ALA A 170 2.99 5.90 13.37
N TYR A 171 3.65 7.03 13.72
CA TYR A 171 2.95 8.27 14.06
C TYR A 171 2.09 8.78 12.91
N GLU A 172 2.62 8.86 11.69
CA GLU A 172 1.85 9.30 10.52
C GLU A 172 0.60 8.45 10.31
N ARG A 173 0.72 7.13 10.44
CA ARG A 173 -0.40 6.21 10.26
C ARG A 173 -1.42 6.31 11.39
N ARG A 174 -0.99 6.43 12.64
CA ARG A 174 -1.90 6.63 13.76
C ARG A 174 -2.61 7.98 13.67
N GLY A 175 -1.90 9.03 13.27
CA GLY A 175 -2.51 10.34 12.99
C GLY A 175 -3.59 10.28 11.90
N PHE A 176 -3.35 9.51 10.82
CA PHE A 176 -4.37 9.25 9.81
C PHE A 176 -5.60 8.53 10.40
N VAL A 177 -5.38 7.51 11.24
CA VAL A 177 -6.45 6.78 11.92
C VAL A 177 -7.25 7.71 12.84
N TYR A 178 -6.59 8.52 13.68
CA TYR A 178 -7.25 9.49 14.54
C TYR A 178 -8.07 10.51 13.76
N ARG A 179 -7.55 11.00 12.64
CA ARG A 179 -8.32 11.87 11.75
C ARG A 179 -9.59 11.18 11.23
N SER A 180 -9.50 9.91 10.84
CA SER A 180 -10.65 9.12 10.37
C SER A 180 -11.69 8.90 11.47
N GLN A 181 -11.24 8.82 12.73
CA GLN A 181 -12.09 8.80 13.92
C GLN A 181 -12.63 10.19 14.34
N LYS A 182 -12.33 11.25 13.58
CA LYS A 182 -12.64 12.64 13.91
C LYS A 182 -11.95 13.19 15.18
N LYS A 183 -10.90 12.50 15.63
CA LYS A 183 -10.02 12.93 16.73
C LYS A 183 -8.93 13.85 16.15
N TYR A 184 -9.31 15.05 15.76
CA TYR A 184 -8.43 15.91 14.95
C TYR A 184 -7.22 16.45 15.71
N ASN A 185 -7.36 16.75 17.01
CA ASN A 185 -6.25 17.23 17.83
C ASN A 185 -5.21 16.13 18.06
N GLU A 186 -5.64 14.90 18.29
CA GLU A 186 -4.78 13.73 18.42
C GLU A 186 -4.06 13.43 17.08
N ALA A 187 -4.76 13.59 15.97
CA ALA A 187 -4.16 13.45 14.65
C ALA A 187 -3.06 14.49 14.40
N ILE A 188 -3.29 15.75 14.78
CA ILE A 188 -2.28 16.83 14.69
C ILE A 188 -1.06 16.49 15.54
N ALA A 189 -1.27 16.06 16.80
CA ALA A 189 -0.17 15.70 17.70
C ALA A 189 0.71 14.57 17.13
N ASP A 190 0.10 13.58 16.50
CA ASP A 190 0.83 12.49 15.86
C ASP A 190 1.57 12.96 14.58
N TYR A 191 0.95 13.80 13.76
CA TYR A 191 1.65 14.39 12.61
C TYR A 191 2.79 15.30 13.05
N ASP A 192 2.65 16.04 14.15
CA ASP A 192 3.72 16.85 14.73
C ASP A 192 4.91 15.96 15.10
N LYS A 193 4.67 14.84 15.80
CA LYS A 193 5.71 13.88 16.16
C LYS A 193 6.38 13.24 14.94
N SER A 194 5.59 12.85 13.95
CA SER A 194 6.13 12.33 12.68
C SER A 194 7.08 13.32 12.01
N LEU A 195 6.68 14.60 11.92
CA LEU A 195 7.46 15.67 11.29
C LEU A 195 8.68 16.10 12.10
N GLU A 196 8.61 16.01 13.45
CA GLU A 196 9.75 16.23 14.34
C GLU A 196 10.85 15.21 14.11
N ILE A 197 10.47 13.93 13.91
CA ILE A 197 11.40 12.84 13.66
C ILE A 197 11.95 12.91 12.21
N LYS A 198 11.05 13.10 11.26
CA LYS A 198 11.39 13.14 9.84
C LYS A 198 10.47 14.08 9.08
N PRO A 199 10.97 15.23 8.60
CA PRO A 199 10.23 16.10 7.70
C PRO A 199 9.81 15.34 6.43
N ASP A 200 8.51 15.33 6.12
CA ASP A 200 7.93 14.64 4.98
C ASP A 200 6.83 15.49 4.34
N PRO A 201 6.88 15.77 3.02
CA PRO A 201 5.91 16.61 2.34
C PRO A 201 4.48 16.05 2.41
N ASP A 202 4.31 14.72 2.35
CA ASP A 202 3.00 14.10 2.43
C ASP A 202 2.40 14.25 3.84
N VAL A 203 3.22 14.28 4.90
CA VAL A 203 2.74 14.49 6.29
C VAL A 203 2.38 15.95 6.52
N TYR A 204 3.16 16.92 6.00
CA TYR A 204 2.78 18.34 6.00
C TYR A 204 1.42 18.53 5.29
N ALA A 205 1.25 17.96 4.10
CA ALA A 205 -0.02 18.06 3.37
C ALA A 205 -1.21 17.46 4.15
N LYS A 206 -1.02 16.33 4.84
CA LYS A 206 -2.07 15.69 5.68
C LYS A 206 -2.41 16.53 6.89
N ARG A 207 -1.42 17.11 7.58
CA ARG A 207 -1.62 18.00 8.72
C ARG A 207 -2.31 19.29 8.28
N GLY A 208 -1.82 19.90 7.19
CA GLY A 208 -2.43 21.08 6.59
C GLY A 208 -3.89 20.87 6.20
N TYR A 209 -4.19 19.73 5.58
CA TYR A 209 -5.57 19.33 5.26
C TYR A 209 -6.43 19.23 6.53
N THR A 210 -5.89 18.66 7.59
CA THR A 210 -6.60 18.54 8.87
C THR A 210 -6.88 19.90 9.48
N TYR A 211 -5.91 20.82 9.46
CA TYR A 211 -6.09 22.18 9.92
C TYR A 211 -7.16 22.94 9.13
N VAL A 212 -7.09 22.90 7.79
CA VAL A 212 -7.99 23.67 6.92
C VAL A 212 -9.42 23.11 6.98
N THR A 213 -9.56 21.80 6.72
CA THR A 213 -10.87 21.20 6.46
C THR A 213 -11.68 20.95 7.73
N TYR A 214 -11.01 20.54 8.81
CA TYR A 214 -11.72 20.13 10.02
C TYR A 214 -11.61 21.12 11.18
N LEU A 215 -10.49 21.83 11.29
CA LEU A 215 -10.26 22.78 12.38
C LEU A 215 -10.42 24.24 11.95
N GLN A 216 -10.63 24.51 10.66
CA GLN A 216 -10.74 25.84 10.07
C GLN A 216 -9.61 26.80 10.49
N ASN A 217 -8.44 26.23 10.75
CA ASN A 217 -7.21 26.96 11.04
C ASN A 217 -6.42 27.13 9.73
N TYR A 218 -6.87 28.12 8.96
CA TYR A 218 -6.32 28.34 7.62
C TYR A 218 -4.86 28.77 7.66
N GLU A 219 -4.45 29.55 8.67
CA GLU A 219 -3.07 30.05 8.82
C GLU A 219 -2.09 28.89 8.95
N LYS A 220 -2.37 27.92 9.84
CA LYS A 220 -1.51 26.75 10.03
C LYS A 220 -1.54 25.83 8.80
N GLY A 221 -2.71 25.66 8.21
CA GLY A 221 -2.82 24.85 6.99
C GLY A 221 -2.06 25.44 5.80
N ILE A 222 -2.10 26.78 5.62
CA ILE A 222 -1.32 27.48 4.60
C ILE A 222 0.18 27.25 4.83
N ALA A 223 0.66 27.39 6.07
CA ALA A 223 2.06 27.16 6.41
C ALA A 223 2.50 25.73 6.04
N ASP A 224 1.68 24.75 6.34
CA ASP A 224 1.97 23.34 6.00
C ASP A 224 1.98 23.09 4.49
N TYR A 225 1.02 23.61 3.74
CA TYR A 225 1.02 23.49 2.28
C TYR A 225 2.22 24.18 1.63
N GLN A 226 2.64 25.31 2.18
CA GLN A 226 3.88 25.97 1.74
C GLN A 226 5.12 25.12 2.00
N GLN A 227 5.19 24.40 3.14
CA GLN A 227 6.28 23.44 3.39
C GLN A 227 6.26 22.29 2.39
N THR A 228 5.07 21.71 2.12
CA THR A 228 4.92 20.67 1.10
C THR A 228 5.46 21.14 -0.25
N LEU A 229 5.05 22.34 -0.70
CA LEU A 229 5.45 22.90 -2.00
C LEU A 229 6.90 23.34 -2.05
N ARG A 230 7.53 23.67 -0.91
CA ARG A 230 8.95 23.94 -0.84
C ARG A 230 9.77 22.68 -1.15
N ILE A 231 9.31 21.52 -0.68
CA ILE A 231 9.97 20.22 -0.90
C ILE A 231 9.58 19.65 -2.26
N ASN A 232 8.30 19.74 -2.63
CA ASN A 232 7.73 19.24 -3.89
C ASN A 232 6.97 20.36 -4.63
N PRO A 233 7.64 21.23 -5.38
CA PRO A 233 7.02 22.39 -6.04
C PRO A 233 5.93 22.02 -7.07
N ASN A 234 5.98 20.83 -7.62
CA ASN A 234 5.07 20.36 -8.66
C ASN A 234 3.85 19.59 -8.12
N ASP A 235 3.59 19.63 -6.81
CA ASP A 235 2.39 19.02 -6.24
C ASP A 235 1.16 19.89 -6.52
N TYR A 236 0.50 19.60 -7.63
CA TYR A 236 -0.65 20.33 -8.10
C TYR A 236 -1.85 20.28 -7.14
N ASP A 237 -2.07 19.15 -6.47
CA ASP A 237 -3.15 19.02 -5.46
C ASP A 237 -2.91 19.97 -4.29
N THR A 238 -1.67 20.00 -3.78
CA THR A 238 -1.32 20.92 -2.70
C THR A 238 -1.36 22.38 -3.15
N GLN A 239 -1.01 22.73 -4.40
CA GLN A 239 -1.17 24.08 -4.92
C GLN A 239 -2.63 24.53 -4.88
N GLN A 240 -3.57 23.69 -5.32
CA GLN A 240 -5.00 24.00 -5.27
C GLN A 240 -5.51 24.15 -3.83
N ARG A 241 -5.08 23.27 -2.92
CA ARG A 241 -5.45 23.34 -1.49
C ARG A 241 -4.92 24.61 -0.84
N LEU A 242 -3.71 25.04 -1.18
CA LEU A 242 -3.13 26.30 -0.72
C LEU A 242 -3.97 27.49 -1.20
N GLN A 243 -4.33 27.54 -2.47
CA GLN A 243 -5.16 28.60 -3.03
C GLN A 243 -6.54 28.66 -2.35
N TYR A 244 -7.18 27.52 -2.15
CA TYR A 244 -8.42 27.43 -1.39
C TYR A 244 -8.26 27.97 0.04
N ALA A 245 -7.24 27.54 0.79
CA ALA A 245 -7.02 27.96 2.15
C ALA A 245 -6.75 29.48 2.27
N GLN A 246 -5.99 30.06 1.31
CA GLN A 246 -5.75 31.48 1.24
C GLN A 246 -7.04 32.28 0.97
N SER A 247 -7.87 31.82 0.03
CA SER A 247 -9.16 32.44 -0.29
C SER A 247 -10.12 32.37 0.91
N ALA A 248 -10.18 31.23 1.58
CA ALA A 248 -11.02 31.06 2.78
C ALA A 248 -10.56 31.95 3.95
N LEU A 249 -9.25 32.11 4.15
CA LEU A 249 -8.70 33.02 5.14
C LEU A 249 -9.04 34.47 4.81
N ALA A 250 -8.90 34.89 3.55
CA ALA A 250 -9.26 36.22 3.11
C ALA A 250 -10.74 36.51 3.30
N ALA A 251 -11.62 35.56 2.98
CA ALA A 251 -13.05 35.67 3.20
C ALA A 251 -13.41 35.78 4.72
N LYS A 252 -12.73 34.99 5.56
CA LYS A 252 -12.92 35.02 7.01
C LYS A 252 -12.52 36.37 7.61
N ASN A 253 -11.50 37.02 7.07
CA ASN A 253 -10.97 38.30 7.58
C ASN A 253 -11.58 39.53 6.87
N ALA A 254 -12.48 39.34 5.90
CA ALA A 254 -13.13 40.42 5.18
C ALA A 254 -14.05 41.24 6.14
N PRO A 255 -14.02 42.57 6.06
CA PRO A 255 -14.95 43.40 6.85
C PRO A 255 -16.40 43.10 6.46
N ALA A 256 -17.31 43.20 7.43
CA ALA A 256 -18.74 42.99 7.20
C ALA A 256 -19.26 43.94 6.10
N GLY A 257 -19.76 43.37 5.01
CA GLY A 257 -20.27 44.15 3.84
C GLY A 257 -19.30 44.26 2.67
N ALA A 258 -18.08 43.75 2.77
CA ALA A 258 -17.22 43.62 1.60
C ALA A 258 -17.75 42.51 0.64
N PRO A 259 -17.67 42.69 -0.70
CA PRO A 259 -17.99 41.62 -1.61
C PRO A 259 -17.05 40.45 -1.32
N THR A 260 -17.57 39.37 -0.76
CA THR A 260 -16.79 38.13 -0.55
C THR A 260 -16.42 37.57 -1.90
N PRO A 261 -15.11 37.35 -2.20
CA PRO A 261 -14.74 36.55 -3.36
C PRO A 261 -15.41 35.19 -3.18
N ALA A 262 -16.10 34.72 -4.21
CA ALA A 262 -16.71 33.40 -4.20
C ALA A 262 -15.63 32.37 -3.78
N PRO A 263 -15.86 31.54 -2.77
CA PRO A 263 -14.88 30.53 -2.37
C PRO A 263 -14.61 29.64 -3.58
N THR A 264 -13.36 29.51 -3.96
CA THR A 264 -12.98 28.46 -4.90
C THR A 264 -13.46 27.14 -4.27
N PRO A 265 -14.21 26.31 -5.02
CA PRO A 265 -14.73 25.05 -4.46
C PRO A 265 -13.56 24.24 -3.91
N GLU A 266 -13.77 23.58 -2.76
CA GLU A 266 -12.78 22.64 -2.25
C GLU A 266 -12.35 21.69 -3.37
N PRO A 267 -11.04 21.45 -3.56
CA PRO A 267 -10.58 20.48 -4.52
C PRO A 267 -11.10 19.10 -4.10
N GLY A 268 -12.27 18.76 -4.61
CA GLY A 268 -12.94 17.49 -4.39
C GLY A 268 -12.37 16.42 -5.31
N LEU A 269 -12.92 15.21 -5.21
CA LEU A 269 -12.66 14.08 -6.11
C LEU A 269 -12.90 14.38 -7.62
N PHE A 270 -13.54 15.50 -7.94
CA PHE A 270 -13.89 15.97 -9.28
C PHE A 270 -13.03 17.15 -9.72
N THR A 271 -11.71 16.96 -9.79
CA THR A 271 -10.86 17.93 -10.51
C THR A 271 -11.15 17.87 -12.01
N PRO A 272 -10.92 18.95 -12.79
CA PRO A 272 -11.09 18.94 -14.24
C PRO A 272 -10.37 17.76 -14.92
N LEU A 273 -9.24 17.34 -14.37
CA LEU A 273 -8.50 16.17 -14.84
C LEU A 273 -9.28 14.86 -14.58
N ASN A 274 -9.90 14.71 -13.41
CA ASN A 274 -10.70 13.53 -13.08
C ASN A 274 -12.01 13.49 -13.87
N ILE A 275 -12.61 14.65 -14.17
CA ILE A 275 -13.78 14.77 -15.06
C ILE A 275 -13.36 14.40 -16.49
N GLY A 276 -12.21 14.86 -16.95
CA GLY A 276 -11.67 14.51 -18.26
C GLY A 276 -11.44 13.01 -18.42
N ILE A 277 -10.82 12.38 -17.40
CA ILE A 277 -10.61 10.92 -17.37
C ILE A 277 -11.95 10.17 -17.33
N ALA A 278 -12.91 10.61 -16.52
CA ALA A 278 -14.24 10.00 -16.46
C ALA A 278 -14.99 10.10 -17.80
N LEU A 279 -14.91 11.24 -18.50
CA LEU A 279 -15.48 11.42 -19.83
C LEU A 279 -14.82 10.52 -20.89
N VAL A 280 -13.49 10.39 -20.86
CA VAL A 280 -12.77 9.49 -21.78
C VAL A 280 -13.16 8.04 -21.52
N VAL A 281 -13.24 7.61 -20.26
CA VAL A 281 -13.69 6.25 -19.89
C VAL A 281 -15.13 6.03 -20.35
N LEU A 282 -16.02 7.00 -20.18
CA LEU A 282 -17.41 6.92 -20.63
C LEU A 282 -17.50 6.81 -22.17
N LEU A 283 -16.72 7.60 -22.90
CA LEU A 283 -16.69 7.54 -24.37
C LEU A 283 -16.14 6.19 -24.87
N VAL A 284 -15.13 5.63 -24.21
CA VAL A 284 -14.61 4.30 -24.53
C VAL A 284 -15.67 3.23 -24.27
N LEU A 285 -16.40 3.31 -23.15
CA LEU A 285 -17.49 2.37 -22.84
C LEU A 285 -18.62 2.46 -23.86
N ILE A 286 -19.03 3.68 -24.26
CA ILE A 286 -20.04 3.90 -25.30
C ILE A 286 -19.54 3.32 -26.63
N GLY A 287 -18.28 3.53 -26.99
CA GLY A 287 -17.68 2.95 -28.20
C GLY A 287 -17.69 1.42 -28.19
N VAL A 288 -17.33 0.80 -27.07
CA VAL A 288 -17.39 -0.65 -26.91
C VAL A 288 -18.82 -1.18 -27.02
N ILE A 289 -19.79 -0.53 -26.36
CA ILE A 289 -21.21 -0.91 -26.44
C ILE A 289 -21.69 -0.79 -27.90
N PHE A 290 -21.34 0.30 -28.60
CA PHE A 290 -21.72 0.51 -30.01
C PHE A 290 -21.15 -0.58 -30.94
N VAL A 291 -19.87 -0.98 -30.74
CA VAL A 291 -19.25 -2.06 -31.53
C VAL A 291 -19.91 -3.41 -31.24
N VAL A 292 -20.22 -3.69 -29.96
CA VAL A 292 -20.88 -4.94 -29.55
C VAL A 292 -22.30 -5.04 -30.09
N THR A 293 -23.08 -3.94 -30.04
CA THR A 293 -24.44 -3.89 -30.55
C THR A 293 -24.47 -4.00 -32.08
N ARG A 294 -23.52 -3.34 -32.78
CA ARG A 294 -23.39 -3.44 -34.24
C ARG A 294 -23.02 -4.83 -34.74
N ARG A 295 -22.20 -5.58 -33.94
CA ARG A 295 -21.89 -6.99 -34.27
C ARG A 295 -23.07 -7.93 -34.01
N ARG A 296 -24.01 -7.59 -33.10
CA ARG A 296 -25.24 -8.38 -32.89
C ARG A 296 -26.34 -8.10 -33.92
N GLY A 297 -26.41 -6.90 -34.52
CA GLY A 297 -27.38 -6.52 -35.54
C GLY A 297 -27.05 -6.97 -36.96
N GLY A 298 -25.80 -7.45 -37.22
CA GLY A 298 -25.37 -7.90 -38.56
C GLY A 298 -25.62 -9.39 -38.84
N GLY A 299 -26.22 -10.13 -37.94
CA GLY A 299 -26.47 -11.57 -38.07
C GLY A 299 -27.89 -12.00 -38.50
N GLU A 300 -28.84 -11.07 -38.56
CA GLU A 300 -30.25 -11.40 -38.87
C GLU A 300 -30.69 -11.15 -40.32
N ASP A 301 -29.91 -10.45 -41.13
CA ASP A 301 -30.29 -10.09 -42.51
C ASP A 301 -29.84 -11.11 -43.60
N GLU A 302 -29.03 -12.13 -43.25
CA GLU A 302 -28.61 -13.17 -44.21
C GLU A 302 -29.49 -14.43 -44.27
N ALA A 303 -30.48 -14.55 -43.36
CA ALA A 303 -31.31 -15.77 -43.25
C ALA A 303 -32.63 -15.70 -44.05
N GLN A 304 -32.97 -14.59 -44.74
CA GLN A 304 -34.26 -14.45 -45.46
C GLN A 304 -34.18 -14.40 -46.96
N SER A 305 -32.99 -14.63 -47.59
CA SER A 305 -32.88 -14.54 -49.07
C SER A 305 -32.72 -15.87 -49.80
N SER A 306 -32.87 -17.02 -49.16
CA SER A 306 -32.76 -18.34 -49.80
C SER A 306 -34.03 -19.22 -49.76
N GLY A 307 -35.21 -18.64 -49.93
CA GLY A 307 -36.47 -19.38 -49.85
C GLY A 307 -37.53 -18.95 -50.90
N ARG A 308 -37.15 -18.81 -52.20
CA ARG A 308 -38.16 -18.81 -53.29
C ARG A 308 -37.48 -19.08 -54.62
N ILE A 309 -37.49 -20.33 -55.09
CA ILE A 309 -37.70 -20.75 -56.49
C ILE A 309 -37.98 -22.25 -56.48
N ARG A 310 -39.21 -22.56 -56.93
CA ARG A 310 -39.85 -23.80 -57.39
C ARG A 310 -40.23 -24.84 -56.31
#